data_a5036f9d89a77f311563f7e97284ea94
#
_entry.id   a5036f9d89a77f311563f7e97284ea94
#
_cell.length_a   1.000
_cell.length_b   1.000
_cell.length_c   1.000
_cell.angle_alpha   90.00
_cell.angle_beta   90.00
_cell.angle_gamma   90.00
#
_symmetry.space_group_name_H-M   'P 1'
#
loop_
_entity.id
_entity.type
_entity.pdbx_description
1 polymer ?
#
loop_
_entity_poly.entity_id
_entity_poly.type
_entity_poly.pdbx_seq_one_letter_code
_entity_poly.pdbx_strand_id
1 'polypeptide(L)'
;METMRDPNFTIRQITFDCHDPSKLAKFWSAATGCEIAADYGDFVMVDSTPALGFQRVEEPTPGKNRMHVDVGGAERETLIERLKDLGATELTTHEAPGLVWTVMQDPEGNEFCVGNPGA
;
A
#
# COMPACT_ATOMS: atom_id res chain seq x y z
N MET A 1 21.74 11.10 17.67
CA MET A 1 21.08 9.87 18.11
C MET A 1 20.45 9.12 16.94
N GLU A 2 20.67 7.84 16.88
CA GLU A 2 20.13 7.04 15.82
C GLU A 2 18.66 6.74 16.01
N THR A 3 17.89 6.84 14.94
CA THR A 3 16.50 6.43 14.96
C THR A 3 16.45 4.91 14.89
N MET A 4 15.78 4.30 15.83
CA MET A 4 15.60 2.86 15.85
C MET A 4 14.56 2.47 14.82
N ARG A 5 14.98 1.69 13.84
CA ARG A 5 14.09 1.10 12.86
C ARG A 5 13.61 -0.24 13.36
N ASP A 6 12.34 -0.51 13.14
CA ASP A 6 11.83 -1.85 13.35
C ASP A 6 12.02 -2.65 12.06
N PRO A 7 12.91 -3.66 12.04
CA PRO A 7 13.15 -4.44 10.82
C PRO A 7 11.94 -5.27 10.40
N ASN A 8 10.96 -5.40 11.29
CA ASN A 8 9.74 -6.16 11.03
C ASN A 8 8.60 -5.28 10.53
N PHE A 9 8.86 -4.00 10.27
CA PHE A 9 7.85 -3.08 9.76
C PHE A 9 8.44 -2.20 8.68
N THR A 10 7.86 -2.28 7.49
CA THR A 10 8.32 -1.52 6.32
C THR A 10 7.12 -0.93 5.59
N ILE A 11 7.21 0.33 5.22
CA ILE A 11 6.27 0.90 4.26
C ILE A 11 6.79 0.48 2.88
N ARG A 12 6.05 -0.42 2.23
CA ARG A 12 6.49 -1.02 0.97
C ARG A 12 6.06 -0.24 -0.24
N GLN A 13 4.89 0.39 -0.14
CA GLN A 13 4.27 0.95 -1.30
C GLN A 13 3.28 2.03 -0.90
N ILE A 14 3.16 3.04 -1.74
CA ILE A 14 2.11 4.03 -1.65
C ILE A 14 1.18 3.77 -2.84
N THR A 15 -0.08 3.50 -2.56
CA THR A 15 -1.04 3.14 -3.59
C THR A 15 -2.03 4.27 -3.82
N PHE A 16 -2.21 4.61 -5.10
CA PHE A 16 -3.15 5.64 -5.54
C PHE A 16 -4.37 4.97 -6.16
N ASP A 17 -5.55 5.37 -5.74
CA ASP A 17 -6.78 4.98 -6.41
C ASP A 17 -6.95 5.87 -7.64
N CYS A 18 -7.32 5.29 -8.77
CA CYS A 18 -7.41 6.04 -10.02
C CYS A 18 -8.35 5.39 -11.01
N HIS A 19 -8.67 6.11 -12.09
CA HIS A 19 -9.48 5.58 -13.17
C HIS A 19 -8.64 4.76 -14.16
N ASP A 20 -7.43 5.22 -14.46
CA ASP A 20 -6.57 4.63 -15.48
C ASP A 20 -5.17 4.40 -14.92
N PRO A 21 -4.93 3.21 -14.31
CA PRO A 21 -3.63 2.92 -13.71
C PRO A 21 -2.46 2.96 -14.69
N SER A 22 -2.67 2.45 -15.90
CA SER A 22 -1.62 2.40 -16.90
C SER A 22 -1.15 3.79 -17.30
N LYS A 23 -2.08 4.70 -17.53
CA LYS A 23 -1.75 6.08 -17.88
C LYS A 23 -1.04 6.80 -16.74
N LEU A 24 -1.54 6.62 -15.52
CA LEU A 24 -0.97 7.26 -14.34
C LEU A 24 0.42 6.71 -14.03
N ALA A 25 0.61 5.40 -14.17
CA ALA A 25 1.92 4.77 -13.97
C ALA A 25 2.94 5.30 -14.97
N LYS A 26 2.55 5.52 -16.22
CA LYS A 26 3.45 6.09 -17.24
C LYS A 26 3.92 7.49 -16.84
N PHE A 27 3.01 8.30 -16.31
CA PHE A 27 3.37 9.61 -15.82
C PHE A 27 4.44 9.52 -14.71
N TRP A 28 4.18 8.69 -13.70
CA TRP A 28 5.09 8.58 -12.56
C TRP A 28 6.39 7.87 -12.92
N SER A 29 6.34 6.91 -13.84
CA SER A 29 7.55 6.27 -14.37
C SER A 29 8.44 7.30 -15.05
N ALA A 30 7.88 8.15 -15.87
CA ALA A 30 8.64 9.22 -16.53
C ALA A 30 9.16 10.25 -15.52
N ALA A 31 8.32 10.67 -14.58
CA ALA A 31 8.67 11.69 -13.58
C ALA A 31 9.78 11.22 -12.64
N THR A 32 9.73 9.97 -12.21
CA THR A 32 10.72 9.41 -11.27
C THR A 32 11.95 8.86 -11.96
N GLY A 33 11.86 8.53 -13.24
CA GLY A 33 12.92 7.82 -13.96
C GLY A 33 12.96 6.33 -13.59
N CYS A 34 11.93 5.81 -12.93
CA CYS A 34 11.87 4.42 -12.51
C CYS A 34 10.95 3.63 -13.43
N GLU A 35 11.23 2.33 -13.56
CA GLU A 35 10.49 1.49 -14.49
C GLU A 35 9.16 1.03 -13.93
N ILE A 36 8.22 0.72 -14.82
CA ILE A 36 7.01 0.00 -14.46
C ILE A 36 7.43 -1.44 -14.19
N ALA A 37 7.28 -1.88 -12.94
CA ALA A 37 7.75 -3.19 -12.49
C ALA A 37 6.72 -4.29 -12.73
N ALA A 38 5.43 -3.95 -12.71
CA ALA A 38 4.36 -4.91 -12.89
C ALA A 38 3.13 -4.21 -13.45
N ASP A 39 2.41 -4.90 -14.31
CA ASP A 39 1.17 -4.39 -14.90
C ASP A 39 0.17 -5.54 -14.97
N TYR A 40 -0.85 -5.45 -14.11
CA TYR A 40 -1.92 -6.45 -14.05
C TYR A 40 -3.23 -5.90 -14.64
N GLY A 41 -3.16 -4.78 -15.37
CA GLY A 41 -4.33 -4.14 -15.92
C GLY A 41 -5.02 -3.21 -14.92
N ASP A 42 -5.66 -3.78 -13.94
CA ASP A 42 -6.35 -3.00 -12.89
C ASP A 42 -5.41 -2.52 -11.80
N PHE A 43 -4.20 -3.01 -11.78
CA PHE A 43 -3.16 -2.57 -10.85
C PHE A 43 -1.82 -2.53 -11.56
N VAL A 44 -1.13 -1.40 -11.45
CA VAL A 44 0.19 -1.20 -12.06
C VAL A 44 1.14 -0.67 -11.00
N MET A 45 2.39 -1.10 -11.03
CA MET A 45 3.39 -0.72 -10.04
C MET A 45 4.62 -0.10 -10.70
N VAL A 46 5.10 0.99 -10.11
CA VAL A 46 6.36 1.64 -10.48
C VAL A 46 7.41 1.31 -9.42
N ASP A 47 8.59 0.90 -9.87
CA ASP A 47 9.68 0.43 -9.01
C ASP A 47 10.54 1.57 -8.47
N SER A 48 9.88 2.49 -7.78
CA SER A 48 10.55 3.57 -7.03
C SER A 48 10.77 3.15 -5.58
N THR A 49 11.33 4.02 -4.77
CA THR A 49 11.55 3.75 -3.34
C THR A 49 10.96 4.89 -2.52
N PRO A 50 9.84 4.64 -1.81
CA PRO A 50 9.03 3.43 -1.83
C PRO A 50 8.37 3.22 -3.19
N ALA A 51 7.96 1.99 -3.46
CA ALA A 51 7.25 1.67 -4.70
C ALA A 51 5.93 2.45 -4.76
N LEU A 52 5.48 2.74 -5.98
CA LEU A 52 4.16 3.36 -6.19
C LEU A 52 3.26 2.36 -6.89
N GLY A 53 2.05 2.21 -6.36
CA GLY A 53 1.03 1.37 -6.95
C GLY A 53 -0.12 2.24 -7.46
N PHE A 54 -0.79 1.78 -8.51
CA PHE A 54 -1.93 2.47 -9.09
C PHE A 54 -3.04 1.47 -9.27
N GLN A 55 -4.10 1.65 -8.48
CA GLN A 55 -5.22 0.72 -8.40
C GLN A 55 -6.42 1.32 -9.09
N ARG A 56 -6.98 0.59 -10.06
CA ARG A 56 -8.20 1.01 -10.69
C ARG A 56 -9.37 0.87 -9.72
N VAL A 57 -10.13 1.93 -9.57
CA VAL A 57 -11.39 1.93 -8.82
C VAL A 57 -12.43 2.67 -9.65
N GLU A 58 -13.70 2.34 -9.45
CA GLU A 58 -14.77 2.98 -10.22
C GLU A 58 -14.96 4.44 -9.83
N GLU A 59 -14.91 4.72 -8.54
CA GLU A 59 -15.12 6.07 -8.03
C GLU A 59 -14.02 6.44 -7.04
N PRO A 60 -12.88 6.97 -7.53
CA PRO A 60 -11.86 7.48 -6.63
C PRO A 60 -12.42 8.60 -5.77
N THR A 61 -12.00 8.65 -4.51
CA THR A 61 -12.38 9.73 -3.60
C THR A 61 -12.05 11.07 -4.27
N PRO A 62 -12.99 11.99 -4.35
CA PRO A 62 -12.71 13.30 -4.94
C PRO A 62 -11.78 14.12 -4.05
N GLY A 63 -10.89 14.88 -4.65
CA GLY A 63 -9.96 15.73 -3.94
C GLY A 63 -8.79 14.97 -3.36
N LYS A 64 -8.46 15.24 -2.10
CA LYS A 64 -7.33 14.63 -1.40
C LYS A 64 -7.65 13.20 -0.98
N ASN A 65 -6.61 12.49 -0.54
CA ASN A 65 -6.73 11.16 0.07
C ASN A 65 -7.18 10.05 -0.89
N ARG A 66 -6.61 10.06 -2.07
CA ARG A 66 -6.77 8.97 -3.03
C ARG A 66 -5.65 7.94 -2.90
N MET A 67 -4.90 8.01 -1.83
CA MET A 67 -3.75 7.13 -1.65
C MET A 67 -3.74 6.55 -0.25
N HIS A 68 -3.13 5.39 -0.13
CA HIS A 68 -2.89 4.73 1.15
C HIS A 68 -1.52 4.08 1.14
N VAL A 69 -0.96 3.81 2.32
CA VAL A 69 0.30 3.09 2.42
C VAL A 69 0.03 1.60 2.60
N ASP A 70 0.95 0.80 2.07
CA ASP A 70 0.95 -0.65 2.26
C ASP A 70 2.18 -0.99 3.10
N VAL A 71 1.95 -1.71 4.18
CA VAL A 71 3.01 -2.08 5.11
C VAL A 71 3.15 -3.60 5.17
N GLY A 72 4.32 -4.05 5.59
CA GLY A 72 4.62 -5.47 5.74
C GLY A 72 5.90 -5.65 6.52
N GLY A 73 6.46 -6.86 6.51
CA GLY A 73 7.71 -7.17 7.18
C GLY A 73 7.63 -8.44 7.99
N ALA A 74 6.92 -8.41 9.10
CA ALA A 74 6.65 -9.60 9.90
C ALA A 74 5.36 -10.27 9.42
N GLU A 75 4.97 -11.38 10.05
CA GLU A 75 3.71 -12.04 9.77
C GLU A 75 2.56 -11.04 9.86
N ARG A 76 1.65 -11.10 8.91
CA ARG A 76 0.53 -10.16 8.83
C ARG A 76 -0.26 -10.09 10.15
N GLU A 77 -0.61 -11.25 10.71
CA GLU A 77 -1.41 -11.30 11.93
C GLU A 77 -0.66 -10.71 13.12
N THR A 78 0.65 -10.93 13.21
CA THR A 78 1.49 -10.35 14.25
C THR A 78 1.52 -8.83 14.15
N LEU A 79 1.68 -8.32 12.93
CA LEU A 79 1.64 -6.87 12.70
C LEU A 79 0.30 -6.27 13.07
N ILE A 80 -0.79 -6.94 12.71
CA ILE A 80 -2.14 -6.47 13.03
C ILE A 80 -2.31 -6.31 14.53
N GLU A 81 -1.92 -7.32 15.31
CA GLU A 81 -2.05 -7.25 16.76
C GLU A 81 -1.20 -6.13 17.36
N ARG A 82 0.02 -5.98 16.88
CA ARG A 82 0.89 -4.89 17.34
C ARG A 82 0.29 -3.53 17.02
N LEU A 83 -0.24 -3.36 15.82
CA LEU A 83 -0.82 -2.08 15.39
C LEU A 83 -2.11 -1.77 16.15
N LYS A 84 -2.91 -2.79 16.48
CA LYS A 84 -4.08 -2.62 17.33
C LYS A 84 -3.68 -2.14 18.73
N ASP A 85 -2.61 -2.70 19.28
CA ASP A 85 -2.09 -2.25 20.57
C ASP A 85 -1.62 -0.79 20.53
N LEU A 86 -1.21 -0.31 19.37
CA LEU A 86 -0.80 1.07 19.17
C LEU A 86 -1.96 2.03 18.86
N GLY A 87 -3.17 1.49 18.72
CA GLY A 87 -4.37 2.31 18.52
C GLY A 87 -5.04 2.17 17.17
N ALA A 88 -4.57 1.27 16.31
CA ALA A 88 -5.20 1.05 15.01
C ALA A 88 -6.45 0.17 15.13
N THR A 89 -7.32 0.27 14.16
CA THR A 89 -8.54 -0.53 14.08
C THR A 89 -8.45 -1.46 12.87
N GLU A 90 -8.75 -2.73 13.08
CA GLU A 90 -8.80 -3.72 12.00
C GLU A 90 -10.18 -3.64 11.31
N LEU A 91 -10.21 -3.57 9.98
CA LEU A 91 -11.45 -3.50 9.22
C LEU A 91 -11.76 -4.81 8.51
N THR A 92 -11.16 -5.06 7.35
CA THR A 92 -11.49 -6.22 6.52
C THR A 92 -10.23 -6.88 5.98
N THR A 93 -10.32 -8.18 5.74
CA THR A 93 -9.25 -8.94 5.09
C THR A 93 -9.72 -9.36 3.72
N HIS A 94 -8.86 -9.19 2.73
CA HIS A 94 -9.12 -9.52 1.34
C HIS A 94 -8.12 -10.54 0.84
N GLU A 95 -8.52 -11.31 -0.15
CA GLU A 95 -7.66 -12.31 -0.77
C GLU A 95 -7.72 -12.21 -2.29
N ALA A 96 -6.57 -12.44 -2.91
CA ALA A 96 -6.45 -12.60 -4.34
C ALA A 96 -5.43 -13.74 -4.54
N PRO A 97 -5.30 -14.33 -5.73
CA PRO A 97 -4.32 -15.40 -5.93
C PRO A 97 -2.92 -14.97 -5.50
N GLY A 98 -2.38 -15.68 -4.50
CA GLY A 98 -1.04 -15.39 -3.97
C GLY A 98 -0.94 -14.16 -3.05
N LEU A 99 -2.05 -13.52 -2.75
CA LEU A 99 -2.06 -12.29 -1.92
C LEU A 99 -3.14 -12.35 -0.85
N VAL A 100 -2.79 -11.91 0.35
CA VAL A 100 -3.75 -11.66 1.43
C VAL A 100 -3.36 -10.33 2.06
N TRP A 101 -4.34 -9.45 2.25
CA TRP A 101 -4.07 -8.19 2.92
C TRP A 101 -5.24 -7.80 3.80
N THR A 102 -4.94 -7.09 4.88
CA THR A 102 -5.94 -6.59 5.81
C THR A 102 -5.96 -5.07 5.75
N VAL A 103 -7.15 -4.51 5.57
CA VAL A 103 -7.34 -3.06 5.63
C VAL A 103 -7.52 -2.67 7.09
N MET A 104 -6.77 -1.67 7.51
CA MET A 104 -6.82 -1.13 8.87
C MET A 104 -7.02 0.38 8.80
N GLN A 105 -7.37 0.97 9.93
CA GLN A 105 -7.40 2.43 10.08
C GLN A 105 -6.43 2.83 11.19
N ASP A 106 -5.73 3.94 10.96
CA ASP A 106 -4.93 4.54 12.03
C ASP A 106 -5.85 5.26 13.05
N PRO A 107 -5.33 5.81 14.15
CA PRO A 107 -6.17 6.48 15.16
C PRO A 107 -7.00 7.65 14.64
N GLU A 108 -6.65 8.22 13.50
CA GLU A 108 -7.42 9.32 12.90
C GLU A 108 -8.33 8.85 11.77
N GLY A 109 -8.40 7.55 11.53
CA GLY A 109 -9.29 6.99 10.51
C GLY A 109 -8.68 6.88 9.12
N ASN A 110 -7.38 7.11 8.96
CA ASN A 110 -6.73 6.93 7.66
C ASN A 110 -6.54 5.44 7.37
N GLU A 111 -6.99 5.01 6.21
CA GLU A 111 -6.87 3.59 5.84
C GLU A 111 -5.48 3.26 5.31
N PHE A 112 -5.02 2.07 5.66
CA PHE A 112 -3.78 1.51 5.15
C PHE A 112 -3.93 -0.02 5.10
N CYS A 113 -3.04 -0.67 4.38
CA CYS A 113 -3.11 -2.12 4.20
C CYS A 113 -1.91 -2.83 4.79
N VAL A 114 -2.15 -3.98 5.41
CA VAL A 114 -1.11 -4.84 5.97
C VAL A 114 -1.08 -6.13 5.15
N GLY A 115 0.06 -6.42 4.54
CA GLY A 115 0.25 -7.60 3.73
C GLY A 115 1.07 -8.68 4.45
N ASN A 116 1.20 -9.82 3.77
CA ASN A 116 2.05 -10.90 4.25
C ASN A 116 3.52 -10.59 3.99
N PRO A 117 4.45 -11.25 4.72
CA PRO A 117 5.87 -11.09 4.46
C PRO A 117 6.20 -11.42 3.00
N GLY A 118 7.03 -10.59 2.38
CA GLY A 118 7.47 -10.80 1.01
C GLY A 118 6.46 -10.42 -0.07
N ALA A 119 5.31 -9.90 0.32
CA ALA A 119 4.28 -9.49 -0.64
C ALA A 119 4.59 -8.11 -1.23
#